data_e6a7df34621fb1e03268673e2934fdd0
#
_entry.id   e6a7df34621fb1e03268673e2934fdd0
#
_cell.length_a   1.000
_cell.length_b   1.000
_cell.length_c   1.000
_cell.angle_alpha   90.00
_cell.angle_beta   90.00
_cell.angle_gamma   90.00
#
_symmetry.space_group_name_H-M   'P 1'
#
loop_
_entity.id
_entity.type
_entity.pdbx_description
1 polymer ?
#
loop_
_entity_poly.entity_id
_entity_poly.type
_entity_poly.pdbx_seq_one_letter_code
_entity_poly.pdbx_strand_id
1 'polypeptide(L)'
;MSECLFCMIDKGELPAEKVYDDGKVFAIKDINPQAPIHFLIIPKKHFSTVLEIEEDDHKLIGSIYSVANELAKKNGLDKTGFRVVVNC
;
A
#
# COMPACT_ATOMS: atom_id res chain seq x y z
N MET A 1 1.44 16.19 17.78
CA MET A 1 1.48 15.72 16.40
C MET A 1 0.39 14.70 16.18
N SER A 2 -0.45 14.92 15.20
CA SER A 2 -1.51 13.97 14.91
C SER A 2 -0.91 12.71 14.30
N GLU A 3 -1.47 11.57 14.65
CA GLU A 3 -1.04 10.32 14.06
C GLU A 3 -1.64 10.15 12.68
N CYS A 4 -0.85 9.59 11.80
CA CYS A 4 -1.30 9.20 10.46
C CYS A 4 -2.26 8.02 10.59
N LEU A 5 -3.36 8.04 9.82
CA LEU A 5 -4.34 6.96 9.80
C LEU A 5 -3.68 5.61 9.52
N PHE A 6 -2.79 5.58 8.54
CA PHE A 6 -2.12 4.33 8.16
C PHE A 6 -1.10 3.88 9.20
N CYS A 7 -0.47 4.82 9.90
CA CYS A 7 0.42 4.48 11.01
C CYS A 7 -0.36 3.82 12.14
N MET A 8 -1.57 4.30 12.41
CA MET A 8 -2.45 3.72 13.41
C MET A 8 -2.91 2.31 13.03
N ILE A 9 -3.21 2.10 11.75
CA ILE A 9 -3.57 0.78 11.24
C ILE A 9 -2.40 -0.18 11.40
N ASP A 10 -1.19 0.26 11.07
CA ASP A 10 0.00 -0.58 11.19
C ASP A 10 0.27 -1.00 12.64
N LYS A 11 0.00 -0.12 13.58
CA LYS A 11 0.16 -0.41 15.01
C LYS A 11 -0.98 -1.25 15.59
N GLY A 12 -2.03 -1.50 14.83
CA GLY A 12 -3.20 -2.24 15.30
C GLY A 12 -4.19 -1.40 16.09
N GLU A 13 -4.03 -0.09 16.10
CA GLU A 13 -4.93 0.82 16.83
C GLU A 13 -6.25 1.04 16.10
N LEU A 14 -6.27 0.84 14.78
CA LEU A 14 -7.49 0.89 13.98
C LEU A 14 -7.63 -0.40 13.20
N PRO A 15 -8.86 -0.93 13.06
CA PRO A 15 -9.08 -2.18 12.36
C PRO A 15 -8.88 -2.02 10.85
N ALA A 16 -8.23 -3.01 10.26
CA ALA A 16 -8.10 -3.12 8.81
C ALA A 16 -7.72 -4.56 8.49
N GLU A 17 -8.15 -5.04 7.33
CA GLU A 17 -7.79 -6.38 6.91
C GLU A 17 -6.46 -6.33 6.15
N LYS A 18 -5.39 -6.73 6.83
CA LYS A 18 -4.07 -6.83 6.19
C LYS A 18 -4.03 -8.08 5.32
N VAL A 19 -3.60 -7.91 4.08
CA VAL A 19 -3.43 -9.01 3.13
C VAL A 19 -1.95 -9.28 2.85
N TYR A 20 -1.06 -8.41 3.30
CA TYR A 20 0.38 -8.54 3.12
C TYR A 20 1.11 -7.69 4.14
N ASP A 21 2.25 -8.16 4.65
CA ASP A 21 3.12 -7.39 5.53
C ASP A 21 4.50 -8.04 5.54
N ASP A 22 5.52 -7.32 5.09
CA ASP A 22 6.89 -7.83 5.07
C ASP A 22 7.84 -7.07 5.99
N GLY A 23 7.30 -6.23 6.87
CA GLY A 23 8.09 -5.42 7.78
C GLY A 23 8.51 -4.07 7.22
N LYS A 24 8.41 -3.86 5.92
CA LYS A 24 8.74 -2.59 5.25
C LYS A 24 7.55 -2.00 4.52
N VAL A 25 6.69 -2.85 4.01
CA VAL A 25 5.48 -2.48 3.25
C VAL A 25 4.36 -3.39 3.73
N PHE A 26 3.17 -2.85 3.85
CA PHE A 26 1.99 -3.66 4.12
C PHE A 26 0.86 -3.27 3.18
N ALA A 27 -0.10 -4.16 3.02
CA ALA A 27 -1.25 -3.92 2.17
C ALA A 27 -2.53 -4.31 2.90
N ILE A 28 -3.57 -3.53 2.68
CA ILE A 28 -4.88 -3.75 3.27
C ILE A 28 -5.95 -3.66 2.18
N LYS A 29 -7.11 -4.25 2.46
CA LYS A 29 -8.27 -4.03 1.61
C LYS A 29 -8.86 -2.66 1.93
N ASP A 30 -9.21 -1.91 0.88
CA ASP A 30 -9.85 -0.61 1.08
C ASP A 30 -11.27 -0.83 1.61
N ILE A 31 -11.62 -0.14 2.70
CA ILE A 31 -12.97 -0.25 3.28
C ILE A 31 -14.02 0.48 2.44
N ASN A 32 -13.59 1.39 1.56
CA ASN A 32 -14.45 2.09 0.62
C ASN A 32 -13.97 1.80 -0.80
N PRO A 33 -14.09 0.54 -1.27
CA PRO A 33 -13.51 0.17 -2.54
C PRO A 33 -14.15 0.88 -3.72
N GLN A 34 -13.31 1.35 -4.64
CA GLN A 34 -13.74 1.99 -5.89
C GLN A 34 -13.83 0.95 -7.02
N ALA A 35 -13.49 -0.29 -6.73
CA ALA A 35 -13.49 -1.39 -7.69
C ALA A 35 -13.73 -2.69 -6.92
N PRO A 36 -14.14 -3.78 -7.60
CA PRO A 36 -14.34 -5.09 -6.93
C PRO A 36 -13.10 -5.57 -6.19
N ILE A 37 -11.91 -5.26 -6.69
CA ILE A 37 -10.65 -5.57 -6.03
C ILE A 37 -9.90 -4.23 -5.87
N HIS A 38 -9.69 -3.83 -4.63
CA HIS A 38 -9.07 -2.55 -4.34
C HIS A 38 -8.21 -2.68 -3.10
N PHE A 39 -6.89 -2.63 -3.28
CA PHE A 39 -5.92 -2.69 -2.20
C PHE A 39 -5.23 -1.35 -2.01
N LEU A 40 -4.86 -1.06 -0.76
CA LEU A 40 -3.99 0.04 -0.41
C LEU A 40 -2.65 -0.56 -0.02
N ILE A 41 -1.58 -0.15 -0.69
CA ILE A 41 -0.23 -0.62 -0.41
C ILE A 41 0.53 0.53 0.22
N ILE A 42 1.05 0.31 1.41
CA ILE A 42 1.51 1.38 2.28
C ILE A 42 2.91 1.06 2.80
N PRO A 43 3.89 1.95 2.56
CA PRO A 43 5.20 1.78 3.17
C PRO A 43 5.11 2.10 4.66
N LYS A 44 5.84 1.35 5.48
CA LYS A 44 5.88 1.63 6.92
C LYS A 44 6.61 2.92 7.23
N LYS A 45 7.60 3.30 6.40
CA LYS A 45 8.20 4.62 6.49
C LYS A 45 7.15 5.65 6.11
N HIS A 46 6.94 6.63 6.97
CA HIS A 46 5.91 7.65 6.74
C HIS A 46 6.36 8.69 5.72
N PHE A 47 5.52 8.90 4.69
CA PHE A 47 5.65 9.99 3.74
C PHE A 47 4.32 10.73 3.71
N SER A 48 4.32 12.04 3.90
CA SER A 48 3.08 12.82 3.79
C SER A 48 2.63 12.92 2.34
N THR A 49 3.59 13.08 1.42
CA THR A 49 3.31 13.11 -0.03
C THR A 49 4.47 12.45 -0.78
N VAL A 50 4.24 12.15 -2.07
CA VAL A 50 5.30 11.60 -2.93
C VAL A 50 6.50 12.55 -3.05
N LEU A 51 6.29 13.84 -2.78
CA LEU A 51 7.36 14.82 -2.87
C LEU A 51 8.44 14.61 -1.81
N GLU A 52 8.15 13.86 -0.76
CA GLU A 52 9.10 13.53 0.29
C GLU A 52 9.98 12.34 -0.03
N ILE A 53 9.70 11.64 -1.13
CA ILE A 53 10.49 10.48 -1.55
C ILE A 53 11.83 10.97 -2.06
N GLU A 54 12.92 10.43 -1.49
CA GLU A 54 14.27 10.76 -1.88
C GLU A 54 14.93 9.59 -2.61
N GLU A 55 16.12 9.82 -3.13
CA GLU A 55 16.85 8.79 -3.88
C GLU A 55 17.07 7.53 -3.05
N ASP A 56 17.35 7.68 -1.76
CA ASP A 56 17.55 6.54 -0.86
C ASP A 56 16.28 5.70 -0.67
N ASP A 57 15.12 6.23 -1.03
CA ASP A 57 13.84 5.54 -0.90
C ASP A 57 13.45 4.75 -2.14
N HIS A 58 14.23 4.81 -3.23
CA HIS A 58 13.86 4.17 -4.49
C HIS A 58 13.66 2.66 -4.35
N LYS A 59 14.47 2.01 -3.52
CA LYS A 59 14.36 0.58 -3.29
C LYS A 59 13.05 0.22 -2.60
N LEU A 60 12.65 1.03 -1.63
CA LEU A 60 11.38 0.87 -0.94
C LEU A 60 10.21 1.07 -1.91
N ILE A 61 10.28 2.10 -2.75
CA ILE A 61 9.24 2.36 -3.73
C ILE A 61 9.13 1.22 -4.74
N GLY A 62 10.28 0.68 -5.19
CA GLY A 62 10.29 -0.50 -6.05
C GLY A 62 9.62 -1.68 -5.39
N SER A 63 9.79 -1.85 -4.07
CA SER A 63 9.15 -2.92 -3.32
C SER A 63 7.63 -2.79 -3.34
N ILE A 64 7.10 -1.58 -3.33
CA ILE A 64 5.65 -1.34 -3.42
C ILE A 64 5.11 -1.91 -4.72
N TYR A 65 5.80 -1.69 -5.83
CA TYR A 65 5.37 -2.21 -7.12
C TYR A 65 5.50 -3.73 -7.19
N SER A 66 6.50 -4.31 -6.53
CA SER A 66 6.64 -5.77 -6.45
C SER A 66 5.46 -6.38 -5.69
N VAL A 67 5.05 -5.74 -4.59
CA VAL A 67 3.89 -6.19 -3.82
C VAL A 67 2.62 -6.05 -4.66
N ALA A 68 2.47 -4.94 -5.39
CA ALA A 68 1.32 -4.73 -6.28
C ALA A 68 1.22 -5.85 -7.32
N ASN A 69 2.34 -6.21 -7.93
CA ASN A 69 2.38 -7.29 -8.93
C ASN A 69 1.98 -8.62 -8.31
N GLU A 70 2.48 -8.93 -7.12
CA GLU A 70 2.15 -10.18 -6.44
C GLU A 70 0.66 -10.26 -6.11
N LEU A 71 0.09 -9.19 -5.57
CA LEU A 71 -1.33 -9.14 -5.25
C LEU A 71 -2.19 -9.22 -6.52
N ALA A 72 -1.76 -8.55 -7.59
CA ALA A 72 -2.47 -8.61 -8.87
C ALA A 72 -2.52 -10.03 -9.40
N LYS A 73 -1.41 -10.75 -9.37
CA LYS A 73 -1.34 -12.14 -9.83
C LYS A 73 -2.22 -13.06 -9.00
N LYS A 74 -2.20 -12.90 -7.68
CA LYS A 74 -3.03 -13.71 -6.79
C LYS A 74 -4.51 -13.52 -7.02
N ASN A 75 -4.90 -12.36 -7.51
CA ASN A 75 -6.31 -12.00 -7.70
C ASN A 75 -6.72 -12.02 -9.18
N GLY A 76 -5.88 -12.55 -10.05
CA GLY A 76 -6.20 -12.72 -11.47
C GLY A 76 -6.17 -11.42 -12.28
N LEU A 77 -5.68 -10.33 -11.72
CA LEU A 77 -5.65 -9.04 -12.39
C LEU A 77 -4.57 -8.95 -13.46
N ASP A 78 -3.59 -9.86 -13.42
CA ASP A 78 -2.55 -9.94 -14.45
C ASP A 78 -3.13 -10.28 -15.82
N LYS A 79 -4.32 -10.89 -15.85
CA LYS A 79 -4.98 -11.26 -17.11
C LYS A 79 -5.93 -10.19 -17.63
N THR A 80 -6.51 -9.40 -16.73
CA THR A 80 -7.50 -8.39 -17.09
C THR A 80 -6.93 -6.97 -17.09
N GLY A 81 -5.78 -6.79 -16.47
CA GLY A 81 -5.17 -5.48 -16.29
C GLY A 81 -5.60 -4.84 -14.98
N PHE A 82 -4.84 -3.87 -14.54
CA PHE A 82 -5.11 -3.14 -13.30
C PHE A 82 -4.46 -1.77 -13.37
N ARG A 83 -4.86 -0.90 -12.45
CA ARG A 83 -4.34 0.45 -12.37
C ARG A 83 -3.70 0.67 -11.02
N VAL A 84 -2.57 1.37 -11.01
CA VAL A 84 -1.90 1.82 -9.78
C VAL A 84 -2.08 3.32 -9.69
N VAL A 85 -2.56 3.78 -8.54
CA VAL A 85 -2.82 5.19 -8.28
C VAL A 85 -2.02 5.59 -7.06
N VAL A 86 -1.37 6.74 -7.14
CA VAL A 86 -0.65 7.33 -6.01
C VAL A 86 -1.44 8.54 -5.53
N ASN A 87 -1.82 8.52 -4.25
CA ASN A 87 -2.55 9.62 -3.65
C ASN A 87 -1.57 10.59 -2.98
N CYS A 88 -1.81 11.87 -3.13
CA CYS A 88 -1.04 12.92 -2.46
C CYS A 88 -1.83 13.55 -1.34
#